data_b7d05d47aa36878fcdeb49dae5d7b676
#
_entry.id   b7d05d47aa36878fcdeb49dae5d7b676
#
_cell.length_a   1.000
_cell.length_b   1.000
_cell.length_c   1.000
_cell.angle_alpha   90.00
_cell.angle_beta   90.00
_cell.angle_gamma   90.00
#
_symmetry.space_group_name_H-M   'P 1'
#
loop_
_entity.id
_entity.type
_entity.pdbx_description
1 polymer ?
#
loop_
_entity_poly.entity_id
_entity_poly.type
_entity_poly.pdbx_seq_one_letter_code
_entity_poly.pdbx_strand_id
1 'polypeptide(L)'
;MVYKNSMIFVAGHRGLVGSSLLRRLKYFGYKKIITRSRAQLDLRDQKKVFKFFKKNNIVSVINAAGTVGGINANNIYKADFIYDNLAIQNNIIHACYINNVKNLIFLGSSCIYPRNCKQ
;
A
#
# COMPACT_ATOMS: atom_id res chain seq x y z
N MET A 1 -12.42 -4.08 14.14
CA MET A 1 -12.59 -5.43 13.54
C MET A 1 -12.93 -5.27 12.08
N VAL A 2 -12.31 -6.07 11.17
CA VAL A 2 -12.60 -6.05 9.72
C VAL A 2 -13.53 -7.22 9.43
N TYR A 3 -14.75 -6.92 9.02
CA TYR A 3 -15.73 -7.95 8.68
C TYR A 3 -15.50 -8.47 7.25
N LYS A 4 -15.89 -9.72 6.96
CA LYS A 4 -15.71 -10.35 5.64
C LYS A 4 -16.38 -9.58 4.49
N ASN A 5 -17.37 -8.77 4.79
CA ASN A 5 -18.08 -7.92 3.84
C ASN A 5 -17.57 -6.47 3.78
N SER A 6 -16.52 -6.13 4.52
CA SER A 6 -15.91 -4.80 4.47
C SER A 6 -15.11 -4.62 3.18
N MET A 7 -15.13 -3.41 2.62
CA MET A 7 -14.32 -3.07 1.46
C MET A 7 -12.83 -2.96 1.86
N ILE A 8 -11.99 -3.79 1.28
CA ILE A 8 -10.54 -3.82 1.52
C ILE A 8 -9.82 -3.39 0.24
N PHE A 9 -8.98 -2.37 0.34
CA PHE A 9 -8.07 -2.01 -0.74
C PHE A 9 -6.69 -2.64 -0.52
N VAL A 10 -6.23 -3.41 -1.50
CA VAL A 10 -4.87 -3.98 -1.51
C VAL A 10 -4.05 -3.25 -2.57
N ALA A 11 -3.20 -2.33 -2.12
CA ALA A 11 -2.22 -1.65 -2.95
C ALA A 11 -1.01 -2.57 -3.19
N GLY A 12 -0.46 -2.56 -4.40
CA GLY A 12 0.69 -3.42 -4.75
C GLY A 12 0.34 -4.90 -4.97
N HIS A 13 -0.91 -5.21 -5.30
CA HIS A 13 -1.44 -6.57 -5.47
C HIS A 13 -0.72 -7.45 -6.50
N ARG A 14 0.11 -6.87 -7.38
CA ARG A 14 0.91 -7.61 -8.37
C ARG A 14 2.31 -7.99 -7.87
N GLY A 15 2.76 -7.38 -6.77
CA GLY A 15 4.03 -7.72 -6.13
C GLY A 15 3.99 -9.04 -5.38
N LEU A 16 5.15 -9.52 -4.93
CA LEU A 16 5.30 -10.78 -4.21
C LEU A 16 4.34 -10.86 -3.00
N VAL A 17 4.42 -9.90 -2.11
CA VAL A 17 3.62 -9.89 -0.88
C VAL A 17 2.15 -9.59 -1.18
N GLY A 18 1.87 -8.57 -2.01
CA GLY A 18 0.50 -8.16 -2.32
C GLY A 18 -0.31 -9.26 -3.04
N SER A 19 0.31 -10.03 -3.93
CA SER A 19 -0.36 -11.15 -4.59
C SER A 19 -0.66 -12.31 -3.63
N SER A 20 0.25 -12.59 -2.71
CA SER A 20 0.05 -13.60 -1.68
C SER A 20 -1.08 -13.20 -0.71
N LEU A 21 -1.08 -11.96 -0.26
CA LEU A 21 -2.17 -11.40 0.57
C LEU A 21 -3.52 -11.48 -0.13
N LEU A 22 -3.58 -11.14 -1.41
CA LEU A 22 -4.82 -11.21 -2.18
C LEU A 22 -5.37 -12.65 -2.25
N ARG A 23 -4.51 -13.64 -2.50
CA ARG A 23 -4.90 -15.05 -2.48
C ARG A 23 -5.42 -15.47 -1.11
N ARG A 24 -4.72 -15.07 -0.05
CA ARG A 24 -5.06 -15.44 1.32
C ARG A 24 -6.38 -14.80 1.78
N LEU A 25 -6.61 -13.54 1.48
CA LEU A 25 -7.88 -12.86 1.76
C LEU A 25 -9.07 -13.57 1.07
N LYS A 26 -8.92 -13.93 -0.21
CA LYS A 26 -9.93 -14.69 -0.94
C LYS A 26 -10.19 -16.06 -0.31
N TYR A 27 -9.13 -16.78 0.07
CA TYR A 27 -9.23 -18.07 0.75
C TYR A 27 -10.02 -17.99 2.07
N PHE A 28 -9.83 -16.92 2.84
CA PHE A 28 -10.59 -16.69 4.08
C PHE A 28 -12.01 -16.14 3.85
N GLY A 29 -12.44 -15.99 2.61
CA GLY A 29 -13.80 -15.61 2.26
C GLY A 29 -14.08 -14.10 2.32
N TYR A 30 -13.07 -13.24 2.24
CA TYR A 30 -13.27 -11.82 2.04
C TYR A 30 -13.75 -11.55 0.62
N LYS A 31 -14.97 -10.98 0.47
CA LYS A 31 -15.64 -10.85 -0.83
C LYS A 31 -15.41 -9.49 -1.49
N LYS A 32 -15.24 -8.43 -0.72
CA LYS A 32 -15.12 -7.06 -1.23
C LYS A 32 -13.66 -6.58 -1.19
N ILE A 33 -12.86 -7.08 -2.14
CA ILE A 33 -11.46 -6.68 -2.28
C ILE A 33 -11.31 -5.87 -3.56
N ILE A 34 -10.79 -4.64 -3.42
CA ILE A 34 -10.50 -3.78 -4.55
C ILE A 34 -8.98 -3.67 -4.75
N THR A 35 -8.56 -3.74 -6.00
CA THR A 35 -7.15 -3.58 -6.41
C THR A 35 -7.07 -2.65 -7.61
N ARG A 36 -5.93 -1.98 -7.81
CA ARG A 36 -5.64 -1.17 -9.00
C ARG A 36 -4.20 -1.37 -9.42
N SER A 37 -3.99 -1.55 -10.73
CA SER A 37 -2.66 -1.48 -11.29
C SER A 37 -2.15 -0.04 -11.31
N ARG A 38 -0.82 0.16 -11.48
CA ARG A 38 -0.22 1.49 -11.58
C ARG A 38 -0.84 2.33 -12.72
N ALA A 39 -1.14 1.69 -13.85
CA ALA A 39 -1.80 2.36 -14.98
C ALA A 39 -3.23 2.82 -14.65
N GLN A 40 -3.94 2.11 -13.78
CA GLN A 40 -5.31 2.46 -13.36
C GLN A 40 -5.33 3.48 -12.22
N LEU A 41 -4.34 3.41 -11.32
CA LEU A 41 -4.19 4.30 -10.17
C LEU A 41 -2.71 4.41 -9.82
N ASP A 42 -2.05 5.46 -10.30
CA ASP A 42 -0.71 5.80 -9.81
C ASP A 42 -0.84 6.39 -8.40
N LEU A 43 -0.30 5.67 -7.42
CA LEU A 43 -0.39 6.05 -6.01
C LEU A 43 0.44 7.30 -5.66
N ARG A 44 1.29 7.76 -6.57
CA ARG A 44 2.04 9.03 -6.44
C ARG A 44 1.18 10.24 -6.80
N ASP A 45 0.11 10.03 -7.58
CA ASP A 45 -0.84 11.07 -7.96
C ASP A 45 -1.87 11.29 -6.83
N GLN A 46 -1.64 12.30 -6.01
CA GLN A 46 -2.48 12.63 -4.86
C GLN A 46 -3.96 12.82 -5.26
N LYS A 47 -4.22 13.55 -6.33
CA LYS A 47 -5.59 13.87 -6.77
C LYS A 47 -6.36 12.59 -7.15
N LYS A 48 -5.70 11.69 -7.88
CA LYS A 48 -6.31 10.40 -8.27
C LYS A 48 -6.53 9.49 -7.06
N VAL A 49 -5.57 9.44 -6.12
CA VAL A 49 -5.71 8.66 -4.89
C VAL A 49 -6.88 9.15 -4.06
N PHE A 50 -6.98 10.46 -3.81
CA PHE A 50 -8.07 11.04 -3.02
C PHE A 50 -9.44 10.81 -3.67
N LYS A 51 -9.54 11.00 -4.99
CA LYS A 51 -10.77 10.71 -5.75
C LYS A 51 -11.16 9.23 -5.66
N PHE A 52 -10.18 8.32 -5.74
CA PHE A 52 -10.41 6.88 -5.63
C PHE A 52 -10.94 6.51 -4.24
N PHE A 53 -10.33 6.99 -3.17
CA PHE A 53 -10.77 6.71 -1.81
C PHE A 53 -12.18 7.25 -1.53
N LYS A 54 -12.46 8.49 -1.92
CA LYS A 54 -13.77 9.12 -1.77
C LYS A 54 -14.89 8.32 -2.47
N LYS A 55 -14.59 7.67 -3.62
CA LYS A 55 -15.58 6.93 -4.42
C LYS A 55 -15.89 5.54 -3.86
N ASN A 56 -14.99 4.91 -3.12
CA ASN A 56 -15.03 3.45 -2.91
C ASN A 56 -15.37 2.99 -1.48
N ASN A 57 -15.68 3.88 -0.56
CA ASN A 57 -16.05 3.56 0.85
C ASN A 57 -15.12 2.50 1.48
N ILE A 58 -13.81 2.69 1.36
CA ILE A 58 -12.80 1.74 1.82
C ILE A 58 -12.78 1.73 3.35
N VAL A 59 -12.88 0.55 3.95
CA VAL A 59 -12.85 0.34 5.41
C VAL A 59 -11.46 -0.05 5.89
N SER A 60 -10.72 -0.79 5.05
CA SER A 60 -9.39 -1.27 5.40
C SER A 60 -8.45 -1.15 4.21
N VAL A 61 -7.20 -0.79 4.47
CA VAL A 61 -6.14 -0.69 3.46
C VAL A 61 -4.96 -1.57 3.86
N ILE A 62 -4.45 -2.32 2.90
CA ILE A 62 -3.17 -3.01 3.04
C ILE A 62 -2.23 -2.44 1.97
N ASN A 63 -1.23 -1.69 2.41
CA ASN A 63 -0.24 -1.12 1.50
C ASN A 63 1.00 -2.02 1.38
N ALA A 64 1.04 -2.78 0.30
CA ALA A 64 2.20 -3.55 -0.17
C ALA A 64 2.82 -2.92 -1.44
N ALA A 65 2.44 -1.68 -1.75
CA ALA A 65 2.99 -0.96 -2.89
C ALA A 65 4.24 -0.18 -2.48
N GLY A 66 5.22 -0.20 -3.34
CA GLY A 66 6.44 0.57 -3.22
C GLY A 66 7.28 0.41 -4.48
N THR A 67 8.15 1.38 -4.75
CA THR A 67 9.21 1.25 -5.73
C THR A 67 10.39 0.56 -5.05
N VAL A 68 10.66 -0.67 -5.46
CA VAL A 68 11.68 -1.53 -4.83
C VAL A 68 12.65 -2.06 -5.87
N GLY A 69 13.88 -2.36 -5.43
CA GLY A 69 14.92 -2.94 -6.28
C GLY A 69 16.02 -3.57 -5.44
N GLY A 70 16.97 -4.23 -6.10
CA GLY A 70 18.16 -4.75 -5.44
C GLY A 70 19.11 -3.64 -4.96
N ILE A 71 20.17 -4.02 -4.25
CA ILE A 71 21.17 -3.11 -3.66
C ILE A 71 21.71 -2.13 -4.71
N ASN A 72 22.04 -2.64 -5.91
CA ASN A 72 22.59 -1.80 -6.98
C ASN A 72 21.59 -0.72 -7.45
N ALA A 73 20.33 -1.10 -7.69
CA ALA A 73 19.30 -0.14 -8.10
C ALA A 73 19.06 0.93 -7.03
N ASN A 74 19.03 0.54 -5.74
CA ASN A 74 18.93 1.50 -4.63
C ASN A 74 20.12 2.46 -4.57
N ASN A 75 21.33 2.02 -4.93
CA ASN A 75 22.51 2.88 -4.96
C ASN A 75 22.52 3.86 -6.12
N ILE A 76 21.96 3.46 -7.28
CA ILE A 76 21.92 4.30 -8.49
C ILE A 76 20.76 5.31 -8.44
N TYR A 77 19.57 4.85 -8.08
CA TYR A 77 18.32 5.63 -8.17
C TYR A 77 17.82 6.10 -6.80
N LYS A 78 18.72 6.54 -5.91
CA LYS A 78 18.38 6.92 -4.52
C LYS A 78 17.26 7.96 -4.43
N ALA A 79 17.35 9.02 -5.24
CA ALA A 79 16.36 10.10 -5.23
C ALA A 79 15.00 9.64 -5.73
N ASP A 80 14.96 8.84 -6.79
CA ASP A 80 13.70 8.32 -7.35
C ASP A 80 13.02 7.37 -6.38
N PHE A 81 13.79 6.50 -5.73
CA PHE A 81 13.26 5.53 -4.76
C PHE A 81 12.65 6.22 -3.54
N ILE A 82 13.35 7.20 -2.96
CA ILE A 82 12.82 7.92 -1.80
C ILE A 82 11.61 8.76 -2.18
N TYR A 83 11.68 9.47 -3.31
CA TYR A 83 10.58 10.30 -3.79
C TYR A 83 9.31 9.49 -4.06
N ASP A 84 9.41 8.41 -4.84
CA ASP A 84 8.28 7.55 -5.17
C ASP A 84 7.64 6.94 -3.92
N ASN A 85 8.47 6.38 -3.03
CA ASN A 85 7.96 5.72 -1.82
C ASN A 85 7.34 6.69 -0.83
N LEU A 86 7.91 7.87 -0.64
CA LEU A 86 7.31 8.92 0.19
C LEU A 86 6.00 9.43 -0.41
N ALA A 87 5.93 9.65 -1.72
CA ALA A 87 4.70 10.06 -2.38
C ALA A 87 3.58 9.02 -2.20
N ILE A 88 3.87 7.73 -2.43
CA ILE A 88 2.92 6.63 -2.21
C ILE A 88 2.44 6.61 -0.75
N GLN A 89 3.38 6.64 0.19
CA GLN A 89 3.11 6.61 1.63
C GLN A 89 2.22 7.78 2.06
N ASN A 90 2.63 9.00 1.75
CA ASN A 90 1.92 10.21 2.15
C ASN A 90 0.50 10.24 1.59
N ASN A 91 0.33 9.90 0.30
CA ASN A 91 -0.97 9.91 -0.34
C ASN A 91 -1.92 8.86 0.26
N ILE A 92 -1.44 7.64 0.53
CA ILE A 92 -2.27 6.58 1.11
C ILE A 92 -2.64 6.90 2.56
N ILE A 93 -1.67 7.30 3.39
CA ILE A 93 -1.93 7.61 4.80
C ILE A 93 -2.92 8.77 4.92
N HIS A 94 -2.69 9.86 4.18
CA HIS A 94 -3.59 11.00 4.22
C HIS A 94 -4.97 10.67 3.66
N ALA A 95 -5.06 9.92 2.55
CA ALA A 95 -6.34 9.44 2.03
C ALA A 95 -7.12 8.58 3.04
N CYS A 96 -6.43 7.72 3.79
CA CYS A 96 -7.04 6.94 4.87
C CYS A 96 -7.61 7.86 5.96
N TYR A 97 -6.85 8.87 6.37
CA TYR A 97 -7.26 9.82 7.40
C TYR A 97 -8.52 10.59 6.99
N ILE A 98 -8.51 11.27 5.84
CA ILE A 98 -9.64 12.12 5.39
C ILE A 98 -10.90 11.34 5.03
N ASN A 99 -10.80 10.03 4.74
CA ASN A 99 -11.93 9.15 4.43
C ASN A 99 -12.32 8.24 5.60
N ASN A 100 -11.80 8.49 6.80
CA ASN A 100 -12.10 7.71 8.02
C ASN A 100 -11.90 6.19 7.85
N VAL A 101 -10.85 5.77 7.13
CA VAL A 101 -10.48 4.36 7.00
C VAL A 101 -10.14 3.81 8.39
N LYS A 102 -10.76 2.70 8.77
CA LYS A 102 -10.66 2.17 10.14
C LYS A 102 -9.36 1.40 10.39
N ASN A 103 -8.80 0.79 9.35
CA ASN A 103 -7.61 -0.04 9.49
C ASN A 103 -6.64 0.22 8.33
N LEU A 104 -5.40 0.53 8.67
CA LEU A 104 -4.30 0.64 7.73
C LEU A 104 -3.17 -0.29 8.17
N ILE A 105 -2.81 -1.23 7.29
CA ILE A 105 -1.60 -2.03 7.41
C ILE A 105 -0.60 -1.49 6.39
N PHE A 106 0.53 -0.99 6.87
CA PHE A 106 1.62 -0.49 6.05
C PHE A 106 2.81 -1.44 6.19
N LEU A 107 3.25 -2.03 5.08
CA LEU A 107 4.40 -2.94 5.09
C LEU A 107 5.69 -2.10 5.04
N GLY A 108 6.38 -2.04 6.15
CA GLY A 108 7.70 -1.41 6.26
C GLY A 108 8.84 -2.35 5.88
N SER A 109 10.06 -1.86 6.00
CA SER A 109 11.29 -2.63 5.81
C SER A 109 12.09 -2.70 7.10
N SER A 110 12.71 -3.84 7.37
CA SER A 110 13.69 -3.98 8.47
C SER A 110 14.92 -3.08 8.29
N CYS A 111 15.17 -2.63 7.05
CA CYS A 111 16.30 -1.74 6.74
C CYS A 111 16.16 -0.32 7.31
N ILE A 112 15.03 0.02 7.94
CA ILE A 112 14.89 1.28 8.68
C ILE A 112 15.65 1.28 10.00
N TYR A 113 16.02 0.11 10.51
CA TYR A 113 16.77 -0.03 11.75
C TYR A 113 18.27 -0.04 11.50
N PRO A 114 19.10 0.55 12.38
CA PRO A 114 20.55 0.43 12.32
C PRO A 114 20.99 -1.04 12.41
N ARG A 115 22.11 -1.37 11.76
CA ARG A 115 22.66 -2.74 11.77
C ARG A 115 22.90 -3.28 13.19
N ASN A 116 23.30 -2.41 14.11
CA ASN A 116 23.62 -2.75 15.51
C ASN A 116 22.61 -2.13 16.48
N CYS A 117 21.31 -2.16 16.16
CA CYS A 117 20.29 -1.70 17.11
C CYS A 117 20.14 -2.70 18.27
N LYS A 118 20.06 -2.19 19.49
CA LYS A 118 19.65 -2.99 20.65
C LYS A 118 18.17 -3.30 20.49
N GLN A 119 17.80 -4.55 20.71
CA GLN A 119 16.41 -4.98 20.78
C GLN A 119 15.78 -4.57 22.11
#